data_302da605b8da29f05c0f4cd6a74cce71
#
_entry.id   302da605b8da29f05c0f4cd6a74cce71
#
_cell.length_a   1.000
_cell.length_b   1.000
_cell.length_c   1.000
_cell.angle_alpha   90.00
_cell.angle_beta   90.00
_cell.angle_gamma   90.00
#
_symmetry.space_group_name_H-M   'P 1'
#
loop_
_entity.id
_entity.type
_entity.pdbx_description
1 polymer ?
#
loop_
_entity_poly.entity_id
_entity_poly.type
_entity_poly.pdbx_seq_one_letter_code
_entity_poly.pdbx_strand_id
1 'polypeptide(L)'
;MTRINLVPPEELMDQHLFAEFREIKMVPKSLARSIAARGVEGVLSRIPPAFTLNTGHVSFFYDKGAYLVERYALLRAELERRGINFNRESELDPDGTMLAAPWCGHYTATPEALRIIRERIAEKIALKPHWYRYEGKPII
;
A
#
# COMPACT_ATOMS: atom_id res chain seq x y z
N MET A 1 3.30 -10.64 -1.08
CA MET A 1 2.15 -10.05 -1.79
C MET A 1 2.00 -8.58 -1.40
N THR A 2 1.84 -7.72 -2.38
CA THR A 2 1.64 -6.28 -2.13
C THR A 2 0.29 -6.03 -1.47
N ARG A 3 0.28 -5.27 -0.38
CA ARG A 3 -0.96 -4.88 0.28
C ARG A 3 -0.85 -3.47 0.82
N ILE A 4 -1.81 -2.64 0.45
CA ILE A 4 -1.96 -1.28 0.96
C ILE A 4 -2.97 -1.36 2.09
N ASN A 5 -2.52 -1.07 3.32
CA ASN A 5 -3.33 -1.34 4.51
C ASN A 5 -4.29 -0.21 4.90
N LEU A 6 -4.24 0.92 4.24
CA LEU A 6 -5.17 2.06 4.39
C LEU A 6 -5.22 2.70 5.78
N VAL A 7 -5.15 1.93 6.85
CA VAL A 7 -5.26 2.44 8.23
C VAL A 7 -4.10 3.38 8.55
N PRO A 8 -4.26 4.29 9.53
CA PRO A 8 -3.13 5.10 9.96
C PRO A 8 -1.92 4.22 10.25
N PRO A 9 -0.71 4.57 9.76
CA PRO A 9 0.46 3.72 9.95
C PRO A 9 0.77 3.36 11.39
N GLU A 10 0.43 4.23 12.33
CA GLU A 10 0.64 3.98 13.76
C GLU A 10 -0.18 2.81 14.31
N GLU A 11 -1.22 2.36 13.60
CA GLU A 11 -1.97 1.15 13.98
C GLU A 11 -1.27 -0.13 13.56
N LEU A 12 -0.31 -0.07 12.64
CA LEU A 12 0.31 -1.26 12.05
C LEU A 12 1.37 -1.85 12.97
N MET A 13 1.44 -3.19 13.02
CA MET A 13 2.58 -3.87 13.64
C MET A 13 3.84 -3.58 12.82
N ASP A 14 5.00 -3.69 13.43
CA ASP A 14 6.28 -3.39 12.78
C ASP A 14 6.42 -4.13 11.45
N GLN A 15 6.06 -5.40 11.40
CA GLN A 15 6.17 -6.21 10.20
C GLN A 15 5.23 -5.74 9.09
N HIS A 16 3.99 -5.40 9.42
CA HIS A 16 3.04 -4.88 8.44
C HIS A 16 3.47 -3.51 7.90
N LEU A 17 3.96 -2.65 8.79
CA LEU A 17 4.45 -1.32 8.41
C LEU A 17 5.62 -1.43 7.43
N PHE A 18 6.62 -2.24 7.77
CA PHE A 18 7.82 -2.39 6.95
C PHE A 18 7.50 -3.07 5.62
N ALA A 19 6.65 -4.10 5.64
CA ALA A 19 6.25 -4.80 4.43
C ALA A 19 5.52 -3.88 3.47
N GLU A 20 4.57 -3.07 3.95
CA GLU A 20 3.86 -2.13 3.09
C GLU A 20 4.82 -1.11 2.49
N PHE A 21 5.72 -0.55 3.30
CA PHE A 21 6.71 0.42 2.81
C PHE A 21 7.56 -0.16 1.67
N ARG A 22 7.98 -1.41 1.78
CA ARG A 22 8.76 -2.08 0.74
C ARG A 22 7.92 -2.41 -0.49
N GLU A 23 6.71 -2.86 -0.31
CA GLU A 23 5.89 -3.45 -1.37
C GLU A 23 5.03 -2.43 -2.12
N ILE A 24 4.74 -1.28 -1.53
CA ILE A 24 3.94 -0.24 -2.17
C ILE A 24 4.56 0.22 -3.51
N LYS A 25 5.86 0.14 -3.64
CA LYS A 25 6.60 0.48 -4.87
C LYS A 25 6.24 -0.44 -6.03
N MET A 26 5.66 -1.59 -5.76
CA MET A 26 5.23 -2.51 -6.81
C MET A 26 4.02 -1.99 -7.60
N VAL A 27 3.25 -1.05 -7.03
CA VAL A 27 2.08 -0.50 -7.72
C VAL A 27 2.47 0.25 -9.00
N PRO A 28 3.37 1.25 -8.97
CA PRO A 28 3.81 1.91 -10.20
C PRO A 28 4.46 0.95 -11.21
N LYS A 29 5.25 0.01 -10.73
CA LYS A 29 5.90 -0.98 -11.61
C LYS A 29 4.89 -1.89 -12.30
N SER A 30 3.90 -2.36 -11.54
CA SER A 30 2.83 -3.19 -12.07
C SER A 30 1.99 -2.40 -13.08
N LEU A 31 1.71 -1.13 -12.80
CA LEU A 31 0.99 -0.26 -13.73
C LEU A 31 1.76 -0.10 -15.04
N ALA A 32 3.06 0.16 -14.99
CA ALA A 32 3.87 0.32 -16.20
C ALA A 32 3.81 -0.94 -17.09
N ARG A 33 3.91 -2.12 -16.49
CA ARG A 33 3.78 -3.39 -17.23
C ARG A 33 2.39 -3.55 -17.82
N SER A 34 1.36 -3.18 -17.07
CA SER A 34 -0.03 -3.27 -17.56
C SER A 34 -0.29 -2.34 -18.71
N ILE A 35 0.22 -1.11 -18.67
CA ILE A 35 0.10 -0.15 -19.78
C ILE A 35 0.80 -0.69 -21.03
N ALA A 36 1.99 -1.26 -20.89
CA ALA A 36 2.73 -1.84 -22.01
C ALA A 36 1.96 -3.00 -22.66
N ALA A 37 1.24 -3.79 -21.86
CA ALA A 37 0.50 -4.95 -22.35
C ALA A 37 -0.88 -4.61 -22.91
N ARG A 38 -1.58 -3.60 -22.35
CA ARG A 38 -3.00 -3.35 -22.62
C ARG A 38 -3.32 -1.94 -23.10
N GLY A 39 -2.36 -1.02 -23.05
CA GLY A 39 -2.59 0.41 -23.31
C GLY A 39 -3.35 1.09 -22.17
N VAL A 40 -3.39 2.41 -22.21
CA VAL A 40 -4.04 3.24 -21.19
C VAL A 40 -5.52 2.87 -21.02
N GLU A 41 -6.27 2.84 -22.14
CA GLU A 41 -7.70 2.53 -22.10
C GLU A 41 -7.98 1.13 -21.55
N GLY A 42 -7.16 0.14 -21.93
CA GLY A 42 -7.31 -1.23 -21.47
C GLY A 42 -7.08 -1.35 -19.96
N VAL A 43 -6.14 -0.59 -19.41
CA VAL A 43 -5.90 -0.57 -17.96
C VAL A 43 -7.05 0.12 -17.24
N LEU A 44 -7.45 1.32 -17.69
CA LEU A 44 -8.52 2.09 -17.06
C LEU A 44 -9.82 1.31 -16.97
N SER A 45 -10.17 0.56 -18.02
CA SER A 45 -11.41 -0.21 -18.05
C SER A 45 -11.42 -1.38 -17.05
N ARG A 46 -10.28 -1.76 -16.52
CA ARG A 46 -10.13 -2.91 -15.60
C ARG A 46 -9.90 -2.52 -14.15
N ILE A 47 -9.84 -1.22 -13.84
CA ILE A 47 -9.67 -0.78 -12.45
C ILE A 47 -10.94 -1.10 -11.67
N PRO A 48 -10.84 -1.87 -10.56
CA PRO A 48 -12.03 -2.17 -9.75
C PRO A 48 -12.68 -0.88 -9.23
N PRO A 49 -14.02 -0.81 -9.20
CA PRO A 49 -14.71 0.38 -8.71
C PRO A 49 -14.64 0.55 -7.20
N ALA A 50 -14.35 -0.52 -6.46
CA ALA A 50 -14.28 -0.49 -5.00
C ALA A 50 -13.05 -1.22 -4.51
N PHE A 51 -12.57 -0.81 -3.33
CA PHE A 51 -11.44 -1.45 -2.66
C PHE A 51 -11.72 -2.95 -2.49
N THR A 52 -10.72 -3.76 -2.82
CA THR A 52 -10.80 -5.21 -2.70
C THR A 52 -9.44 -5.76 -2.27
N LEU A 53 -9.43 -6.98 -1.75
CA LEU A 53 -8.21 -7.70 -1.42
C LEU A 53 -7.95 -8.77 -2.48
N ASN A 54 -6.71 -9.31 -2.50
CA ASN A 54 -6.29 -10.34 -3.43
C ASN A 54 -6.38 -9.86 -4.90
N THR A 55 -7.15 -10.54 -5.75
CA THR A 55 -7.30 -10.13 -7.14
C THR A 55 -7.91 -8.73 -7.24
N GLY A 56 -7.22 -7.85 -7.95
CA GLY A 56 -7.68 -6.47 -8.15
C GLY A 56 -7.22 -5.50 -7.07
N HIS A 57 -6.58 -5.96 -5.99
CA HIS A 57 -6.11 -5.06 -4.94
C HIS A 57 -5.11 -4.03 -5.47
N VAL A 58 -4.06 -4.48 -6.16
CA VAL A 58 -3.03 -3.60 -6.70
C VAL A 58 -3.60 -2.68 -7.78
N SER A 59 -4.38 -3.24 -8.71
CA SER A 59 -4.94 -2.47 -9.82
C SER A 59 -5.96 -1.42 -9.36
N PHE A 60 -6.61 -1.62 -8.22
CA PHE A 60 -7.48 -0.60 -7.63
C PHE A 60 -6.76 0.74 -7.45
N PHE A 61 -5.46 0.70 -7.16
CA PHE A 61 -4.66 1.90 -6.90
C PHE A 61 -4.00 2.50 -8.13
N TYR A 62 -4.19 1.94 -9.31
CA TYR A 62 -3.52 2.43 -10.54
C TYR A 62 -3.85 3.88 -10.88
N ASP A 63 -5.02 4.37 -10.51
CA ASP A 63 -5.42 5.76 -10.74
C ASP A 63 -5.36 6.63 -9.48
N LYS A 64 -4.61 6.19 -8.46
CA LYS A 64 -4.56 6.85 -7.17
C LYS A 64 -3.13 7.24 -6.78
N GLY A 65 -2.37 7.74 -7.76
CA GLY A 65 -0.96 8.08 -7.56
C GLY A 65 -0.71 9.11 -6.46
N ALA A 66 -1.52 10.15 -6.37
CA ALA A 66 -1.36 11.16 -5.33
C ALA A 66 -1.60 10.56 -3.94
N TYR A 67 -2.59 9.67 -3.82
CA TYR A 67 -2.81 8.94 -2.56
C TYR A 67 -1.58 8.12 -2.17
N LEU A 68 -0.99 7.40 -3.12
CA LEU A 68 0.18 6.56 -2.84
C LEU A 68 1.40 7.39 -2.44
N VAL A 69 1.59 8.57 -3.03
CA VAL A 69 2.68 9.48 -2.63
C VAL A 69 2.52 9.90 -1.17
N GLU A 70 1.31 10.32 -0.78
CA GLU A 70 1.02 10.67 0.61
C GLU A 70 1.20 9.47 1.53
N ARG A 71 0.69 8.32 1.13
CA ARG A 71 0.79 7.08 1.92
C ARG A 71 2.24 6.69 2.14
N TYR A 72 3.06 6.75 1.11
CA TYR A 72 4.48 6.42 1.19
C TYR A 72 5.20 7.32 2.19
N ALA A 73 4.91 8.61 2.15
CA ALA A 73 5.50 9.57 3.09
C ALA A 73 5.09 9.27 4.54
N LEU A 74 3.82 8.91 4.76
CA LEU A 74 3.32 8.55 6.10
C LEU A 74 3.97 7.27 6.63
N LEU A 75 4.13 6.26 5.77
CA LEU A 75 4.80 5.01 6.16
C LEU A 75 6.26 5.28 6.54
N ARG A 76 6.96 6.08 5.75
CA ARG A 76 8.34 6.46 6.01
C ARG A 76 8.48 7.20 7.34
N ALA A 77 7.61 8.17 7.58
CA ALA A 77 7.63 8.94 8.81
C ALA A 77 7.42 8.04 10.04
N GLU A 78 6.53 7.06 9.93
CA GLU A 78 6.29 6.14 11.05
C GLU A 78 7.46 5.19 11.29
N LEU A 79 8.13 4.73 10.22
CA LEU A 79 9.36 3.93 10.36
C LEU A 79 10.45 4.74 11.08
N GLU A 80 10.61 6.02 10.72
CA GLU A 80 11.56 6.90 11.39
C GLU A 80 11.21 7.11 12.86
N ARG A 81 9.94 7.34 13.15
CA ARG A 81 9.47 7.52 14.53
C ARG A 81 9.76 6.30 15.40
N ARG A 82 9.60 5.09 14.84
CA ARG A 82 9.87 3.84 15.58
C ARG A 82 11.35 3.46 15.61
N GLY A 83 12.20 4.16 14.88
CA GLY A 83 13.63 3.83 14.80
C GLY A 83 13.92 2.56 14.02
N ILE A 84 13.02 2.16 13.12
CA ILE A 84 13.22 0.99 12.27
C ILE A 84 14.11 1.38 11.09
N ASN A 85 15.16 0.61 10.82
CA ASN A 85 16.05 0.84 9.69
C ASN A 85 15.36 0.53 8.38
N PHE A 86 15.55 1.40 7.39
CA PHE A 86 15.03 1.19 6.04
C PHE A 86 15.97 1.84 5.04
N ASN A 87 15.83 1.49 3.77
CA ASN A 87 16.62 2.11 2.70
C ASN A 87 16.10 3.53 2.46
N ARG A 88 16.86 4.54 2.91
CA ARG A 88 16.47 5.96 2.82
C ARG A 88 16.52 6.50 1.41
N GLU A 89 17.17 5.79 0.48
CA GLU A 89 17.22 6.16 -0.93
C GLU A 89 16.07 5.53 -1.74
N SER A 90 15.25 4.72 -1.09
CA SER A 90 14.08 4.11 -1.72
C SER A 90 13.10 5.16 -2.19
N GLU A 91 12.60 5.02 -3.42
CA GLU A 91 11.61 5.91 -4.02
C GLU A 91 10.37 5.12 -4.42
N LEU A 92 9.21 5.72 -4.26
CA LEU A 92 7.94 5.08 -4.62
C LEU A 92 7.85 4.85 -6.12
N ASP A 93 8.14 5.89 -6.90
CA ASP A 93 7.86 5.93 -8.33
C ASP A 93 8.98 6.68 -9.07
N PRO A 94 10.18 6.08 -9.15
CA PRO A 94 11.33 6.78 -9.74
C PRO A 94 11.13 7.17 -11.20
N ASP A 95 10.31 6.43 -11.94
CA ASP A 95 10.03 6.72 -13.36
C ASP A 95 8.87 7.69 -13.57
N GLY A 96 8.18 8.09 -12.49
CA GLY A 96 7.07 9.03 -12.58
C GLY A 96 5.82 8.47 -13.26
N THR A 97 5.65 7.16 -13.28
CA THR A 97 4.54 6.49 -13.97
C THR A 97 3.17 7.00 -13.51
N MET A 98 3.02 7.31 -12.23
CA MET A 98 1.74 7.70 -11.63
C MET A 98 1.64 9.20 -11.32
N LEU A 99 2.57 10.02 -11.81
CA LEU A 99 2.60 11.46 -11.49
C LEU A 99 1.73 12.31 -12.42
N ALA A 100 1.19 11.75 -13.48
CA ALA A 100 0.36 12.46 -14.45
C ALA A 100 -1.00 11.78 -14.62
N ALA A 101 -2.00 12.57 -15.08
CA ALA A 101 -3.31 12.03 -15.40
C ALA A 101 -3.20 10.92 -16.45
N PRO A 102 -4.02 9.89 -16.40
CA PRO A 102 -5.16 9.68 -15.49
C PRO A 102 -4.80 8.97 -14.17
N TRP A 103 -3.52 8.81 -13.86
CA TRP A 103 -3.04 7.94 -12.77
C TRP A 103 -2.85 8.66 -11.44
N CYS A 104 -2.84 10.00 -11.44
CA CYS A 104 -2.43 10.81 -10.27
C CYS A 104 -3.57 11.20 -9.34
N GLY A 105 -4.61 10.38 -9.25
CA GLY A 105 -5.77 10.67 -8.41
C GLY A 105 -5.52 10.54 -6.92
N HIS A 106 -6.45 11.11 -6.17
CA HIS A 106 -6.51 10.97 -4.71
C HIS A 106 -7.45 9.81 -4.32
N TYR A 107 -7.45 9.47 -3.04
CA TYR A 107 -8.35 8.47 -2.51
C TYR A 107 -8.56 8.71 -1.03
N THR A 108 -9.78 8.59 -0.57
CA THR A 108 -10.13 8.58 0.85
C THR A 108 -10.76 7.24 1.17
N ALA A 109 -10.15 6.50 2.10
CA ALA A 109 -10.64 5.18 2.46
C ALA A 109 -12.06 5.28 3.03
N THR A 110 -12.95 4.44 2.50
CA THR A 110 -14.32 4.36 3.00
C THR A 110 -14.35 3.56 4.31
N PRO A 111 -15.42 3.72 5.14
CA PRO A 111 -15.58 2.87 6.32
C PRO A 111 -15.56 1.38 5.98
N GLU A 112 -16.16 0.99 4.86
CA GLU A 112 -16.17 -0.40 4.41
C GLU A 112 -14.77 -0.90 4.04
N ALA A 113 -13.98 -0.10 3.32
CA ALA A 113 -12.61 -0.45 2.98
C ALA A 113 -11.75 -0.63 4.25
N LEU A 114 -11.90 0.27 5.22
CA LEU A 114 -11.18 0.17 6.49
C LEU A 114 -11.60 -1.09 7.27
N ARG A 115 -12.88 -1.43 7.26
CA ARG A 115 -13.38 -2.65 7.89
C ARG A 115 -12.72 -3.90 7.27
N ILE A 116 -12.71 -3.96 5.95
CA ILE A 116 -12.15 -5.08 5.20
C ILE A 116 -10.66 -5.27 5.54
N ILE A 117 -9.89 -4.18 5.51
CA ILE A 117 -8.45 -4.28 5.74
C ILE A 117 -8.13 -4.59 7.20
N ARG A 118 -8.87 -4.02 8.15
CA ARG A 118 -8.67 -4.31 9.58
C ARG A 118 -8.96 -5.77 9.90
N GLU A 119 -9.99 -6.34 9.31
CA GLU A 119 -10.29 -7.76 9.45
C GLU A 119 -9.14 -8.62 8.91
N ARG A 120 -8.60 -8.28 7.73
CA ARG A 120 -7.47 -9.02 7.16
C ARG A 120 -6.23 -8.93 8.04
N ILE A 121 -5.92 -7.75 8.57
CA ILE A 121 -4.78 -7.56 9.46
C ILE A 121 -4.96 -8.42 10.72
N ALA A 122 -6.15 -8.39 11.33
CA ALA A 122 -6.45 -9.19 12.51
C ALA A 122 -6.31 -10.69 12.24
N GLU A 123 -6.78 -11.17 11.09
CA GLU A 123 -6.62 -12.57 10.69
C GLU A 123 -5.14 -12.96 10.58
N LYS A 124 -4.32 -12.10 9.97
CA LYS A 124 -2.89 -12.35 9.83
C LYS A 124 -2.18 -12.41 11.18
N ILE A 125 -2.51 -11.49 12.07
CA ILE A 125 -1.95 -11.47 13.42
C ILE A 125 -2.34 -12.73 14.19
N ALA A 126 -3.60 -13.16 14.08
CA ALA A 126 -4.10 -14.35 14.77
C ALA A 126 -3.38 -15.64 14.35
N LEU A 127 -2.89 -15.70 13.10
CA LEU A 127 -2.15 -16.86 12.60
C LEU A 127 -0.77 -17.01 13.26
N LYS A 128 -0.13 -15.91 13.66
CA LYS A 128 1.22 -15.89 14.23
C LYS A 128 1.35 -14.81 15.29
N PRO A 129 0.56 -14.85 16.38
CA PRO A 129 0.50 -13.73 17.33
C PRO A 129 1.82 -13.47 18.06
N HIS A 130 2.69 -14.47 18.18
CA HIS A 130 3.99 -14.31 18.83
C HIS A 130 5.06 -13.70 17.93
N TRP A 131 4.82 -13.68 16.63
CA TRP A 131 5.78 -13.13 15.66
C TRP A 131 5.71 -11.61 15.54
N TYR A 132 4.52 -11.05 15.75
CA TYR A 132 4.31 -9.62 15.55
C TYR A 132 4.84 -8.80 16.71
N ARG A 133 5.35 -7.61 16.38
CA ARG A 133 5.89 -6.66 17.34
C ARG A 133 5.34 -5.28 17.06
N TYR A 134 5.26 -4.48 18.10
CA TYR A 134 4.93 -3.07 18.00
C TYR A 134 6.04 -2.28 18.70
N GLU A 135 6.72 -1.41 17.95
CA GLU A 135 7.90 -0.66 18.42
C GLU A 135 8.95 -1.59 19.04
N GLY A 136 9.17 -2.74 18.41
CA GLY A 136 10.15 -3.72 18.83
C GLY A 136 9.71 -4.63 19.97
N LYS A 137 8.51 -4.45 20.50
CA LYS A 137 8.02 -5.20 21.66
C LYS A 137 6.97 -6.23 21.25
N PRO A 138 6.96 -7.41 21.89
CA PRO A 138 5.90 -8.40 21.66
C PRO A 138 4.52 -7.81 21.97
N ILE A 139 3.50 -8.22 21.21
CA ILE A 139 2.13 -7.78 21.43
C ILE A 139 1.36 -8.72 22.39
N ILE A 140 1.96 -9.86 22.69
CA ILE A 140 1.45 -10.78 23.71
C ILE A 140 2.59 -11.40 24.51
#